data_10b8de830a62d8bb8bdfa445add0d5ef
#
_entry.id   10b8de830a62d8bb8bdfa445add0d5ef
#
_cell.length_a   1.000
_cell.length_b   1.000
_cell.length_c   1.000
_cell.angle_alpha   90.00
_cell.angle_beta   90.00
_cell.angle_gamma   90.00
#
_symmetry.space_group_name_H-M   'P 1'
#
loop_
_entity.id
_entity.type
_entity.pdbx_description
1 polymer ?
#
loop_
_entity_poly.entity_id
_entity_poly.type
_entity_poly.pdbx_seq_one_letter_code
_entity_poly.pdbx_strand_id
1 'polypeptide(L)'
;RAIIGLVKATDGHVAWLGKELLGMKPDEWRAVRSDIQMIFQDPLASLNPRMTIGEIIAEPLRTYHPKMSRQEVRERVKAMMLKVGLLPNLINRYPHEFSGGQCQRIGIARALILEPKLIICDEPVSALDVSIQAQVVNLLQQLQREMGLSLIFIAHDLAVVKHISDRVLVMYLGHAVELGTYDEVYHNPLHPYTRALMSAVPIPDPDLEKNKTIQLLEGELPSPINPPSGCVFRTRCPIAGPECAKTRPVLEGSFRHAVSCLKVDPL
;
A
#
# COMPACT_ATOMS: atom_id res chain seq x y z
N ARG A 1 6.91 6.02 -2.25
CA ARG A 1 7.47 6.98 -3.25
C ARG A 1 8.98 6.88 -3.37
N ALA A 2 9.73 6.76 -2.25
CA ALA A 2 11.19 6.57 -2.29
C ALA A 2 11.60 5.27 -3.01
N ILE A 3 10.86 4.16 -2.82
CA ILE A 3 11.12 2.85 -3.45
C ILE A 3 11.15 2.93 -4.99
N ILE A 4 10.32 3.79 -5.59
CA ILE A 4 10.23 3.98 -7.05
C ILE A 4 10.96 5.23 -7.54
N GLY A 5 11.78 5.84 -6.68
CA GLY A 5 12.61 7.00 -7.02
C GLY A 5 11.83 8.27 -7.35
N LEU A 6 10.57 8.43 -6.87
CA LEU A 6 9.81 9.68 -6.97
C LEU A 6 10.25 10.71 -5.92
N VAL A 7 10.83 10.24 -4.82
CA VAL A 7 11.43 11.06 -3.77
C VAL A 7 12.82 10.49 -3.51
N LYS A 8 13.82 11.37 -3.37
CA LYS A 8 15.19 10.95 -3.08
C LYS A 8 15.24 10.34 -1.67
N ALA A 9 15.76 9.12 -1.55
CA ALA A 9 16.06 8.52 -0.27
C ALA A 9 17.27 9.23 0.39
N THR A 10 17.21 9.40 1.70
CA THR A 10 18.30 10.02 2.47
C THR A 10 19.38 9.00 2.75
N ASP A 11 18.98 7.76 3.08
CA ASP A 11 19.88 6.66 3.46
C ASP A 11 19.14 5.32 3.26
N GLY A 12 19.84 4.20 3.42
CA GLY A 12 19.31 2.84 3.34
C GLY A 12 19.57 2.16 2.00
N HIS A 13 18.90 1.04 1.77
CA HIS A 13 19.00 0.22 0.58
C HIS A 13 17.63 -0.15 0.03
N VAL A 14 17.48 -0.10 -1.28
CA VAL A 14 16.30 -0.59 -1.99
C VAL A 14 16.76 -1.46 -3.13
N ALA A 15 16.51 -2.75 -3.06
CA ALA A 15 16.87 -3.71 -4.09
C ALA A 15 15.63 -4.28 -4.79
N TRP A 16 15.67 -4.35 -6.11
CA TRP A 16 14.66 -4.99 -6.95
C TRP A 16 15.30 -6.12 -7.75
N LEU A 17 14.86 -7.36 -7.51
CA LEU A 17 15.40 -8.57 -8.15
C LEU A 17 16.94 -8.64 -8.09
N GLY A 18 17.51 -8.32 -6.91
CA GLY A 18 18.94 -8.32 -6.66
C GLY A 18 19.71 -7.08 -7.16
N LYS A 19 19.03 -6.13 -7.81
CA LYS A 19 19.65 -4.89 -8.29
C LYS A 19 19.35 -3.74 -7.34
N GLU A 20 20.40 -3.04 -6.84
CA GLU A 20 20.25 -1.84 -6.02
C GLU A 20 19.62 -0.71 -6.84
N LEU A 21 18.60 -0.07 -6.29
CA LEU A 21 17.86 1.01 -6.96
C LEU A 21 18.38 2.41 -6.62
N LEU A 22 18.96 2.58 -5.42
CA LEU A 22 19.47 3.88 -5.02
C LEU A 22 20.72 4.24 -5.84
N GLY A 23 20.75 5.46 -6.35
CA GLY A 23 21.87 5.92 -7.20
C GLY A 23 21.77 5.54 -8.67
N MET A 24 20.70 4.85 -9.10
CA MET A 24 20.47 4.54 -10.51
C MET A 24 20.35 5.79 -11.38
N LYS A 25 20.85 5.68 -12.62
CA LYS A 25 20.66 6.69 -13.65
C LYS A 25 19.21 6.69 -14.17
N PRO A 26 18.72 7.81 -14.73
CA PRO A 26 17.35 7.93 -15.24
C PRO A 26 16.94 6.82 -16.23
N ASP A 27 17.86 6.43 -17.13
CA ASP A 27 17.57 5.38 -18.13
C ASP A 27 17.42 3.99 -17.48
N GLU A 28 18.18 3.70 -16.43
CA GLU A 28 18.06 2.46 -15.67
C GLU A 28 16.73 2.41 -14.90
N TRP A 29 16.31 3.55 -14.31
CA TRP A 29 15.02 3.71 -13.68
C TRP A 29 13.85 3.45 -14.63
N ARG A 30 13.99 3.81 -15.90
CA ARG A 30 12.95 3.57 -16.90
C ARG A 30 12.60 2.07 -17.00
N ALA A 31 13.60 1.19 -17.04
CA ALA A 31 13.39 -0.25 -17.07
C ALA A 31 12.72 -0.78 -15.80
N VAL A 32 13.15 -0.30 -14.62
CA VAL A 32 12.56 -0.69 -13.33
C VAL A 32 11.11 -0.23 -13.23
N ARG A 33 10.79 0.98 -13.68
CA ARG A 33 9.42 1.52 -13.62
C ARG A 33 8.42 0.81 -14.55
N SER A 34 8.86 0.05 -15.56
CA SER A 34 7.95 -0.83 -16.29
C SER A 34 7.53 -2.04 -15.44
N ASP A 35 8.42 -2.54 -14.59
CA ASP A 35 8.18 -3.69 -13.71
C ASP A 35 7.44 -3.30 -12.41
N ILE A 36 7.63 -2.07 -11.94
CA ILE A 36 7.03 -1.55 -10.69
C ILE A 36 6.13 -0.37 -11.00
N GLN A 37 4.85 -0.54 -10.80
CA GLN A 37 3.85 0.49 -11.02
C GLN A 37 3.20 0.95 -9.70
N MET A 38 2.50 2.08 -9.73
CA MET A 38 1.87 2.67 -8.55
C MET A 38 0.41 3.05 -8.81
N ILE A 39 -0.45 2.72 -7.86
CA ILE A 39 -1.83 3.22 -7.77
C ILE A 39 -1.84 4.28 -6.67
N PHE A 40 -2.29 5.49 -7.01
CA PHE A 40 -2.27 6.65 -6.12
C PHE A 40 -3.53 6.74 -5.25
N GLN A 41 -3.42 7.44 -4.13
CA GLN A 41 -4.45 7.61 -3.11
C GLN A 41 -5.72 8.31 -3.65
N ASP A 42 -5.56 9.37 -4.43
CA ASP A 42 -6.68 10.10 -5.03
C ASP A 42 -6.84 9.69 -6.50
N PRO A 43 -7.91 8.94 -6.82
CA PRO A 43 -8.14 8.49 -8.19
C PRO A 43 -8.36 9.63 -9.16
N LEU A 44 -9.10 10.69 -8.77
CA LEU A 44 -9.41 11.83 -9.64
C LEU A 44 -8.18 12.70 -9.88
N ALA A 45 -7.45 13.06 -8.82
CA ALA A 45 -6.24 13.88 -8.93
C ALA A 45 -5.12 13.16 -9.70
N SER A 46 -5.15 11.81 -9.75
CA SER A 46 -4.16 11.01 -10.49
C SER A 46 -4.42 10.95 -12.00
N LEU A 47 -5.61 11.33 -12.46
CA LEU A 47 -6.00 11.27 -13.87
C LEU A 47 -5.98 12.68 -14.48
N ASN A 48 -5.41 12.80 -15.69
CA ASN A 48 -5.43 14.06 -16.42
C ASN A 48 -6.86 14.35 -16.95
N PRO A 49 -7.55 15.39 -16.45
CA PRO A 49 -8.95 15.66 -16.83
C PRO A 49 -9.15 16.07 -18.29
N ARG A 50 -8.06 16.39 -19.00
CA ARG A 50 -8.07 16.79 -20.42
C ARG A 50 -7.87 15.62 -21.38
N MET A 51 -7.61 14.43 -20.87
CA MET A 51 -7.43 13.21 -21.64
C MET A 51 -8.64 12.31 -21.50
N THR A 52 -8.96 11.58 -22.57
CA THR A 52 -9.95 10.49 -22.48
C THR A 52 -9.40 9.34 -21.67
N ILE A 53 -10.29 8.49 -21.11
CA ILE A 53 -9.84 7.34 -20.32
C ILE A 53 -9.00 6.37 -21.15
N GLY A 54 -9.30 6.23 -22.44
CA GLY A 54 -8.49 5.44 -23.34
C GLY A 54 -7.07 5.98 -23.53
N GLU A 55 -6.90 7.30 -23.57
CA GLU A 55 -5.59 7.94 -23.64
C GLU A 55 -4.81 7.79 -22.34
N ILE A 56 -5.46 7.96 -21.19
CA ILE A 56 -4.87 7.78 -19.87
C ILE A 56 -4.34 6.36 -19.69
N ILE A 57 -5.15 5.34 -20.03
CA ILE A 57 -4.73 3.93 -19.93
C ILE A 57 -3.63 3.61 -20.94
N ALA A 58 -3.65 4.21 -22.14
CA ALA A 58 -2.66 4.01 -23.19
C ALA A 58 -1.33 4.70 -22.95
N GLU A 59 -1.26 5.72 -22.07
CA GLU A 59 -0.08 6.55 -21.87
C GLU A 59 1.19 5.74 -21.55
N PRO A 60 1.16 4.75 -20.61
CA PRO A 60 2.33 3.91 -20.36
C PRO A 60 2.76 3.10 -21.59
N LEU A 61 1.83 2.54 -22.37
CA LEU A 61 2.18 1.81 -23.60
C LEU A 61 2.89 2.71 -24.61
N ARG A 62 2.39 3.93 -24.83
CA ARG A 62 3.02 4.90 -25.74
C ARG A 62 4.43 5.30 -25.30
N THR A 63 4.64 5.37 -23.97
CA THR A 63 5.94 5.72 -23.36
C THR A 63 6.95 4.60 -23.50
N TYR A 64 6.55 3.36 -23.19
CA TYR A 64 7.47 2.22 -23.13
C TYR A 64 7.54 1.42 -24.44
N HIS A 65 6.47 1.46 -25.25
CA HIS A 65 6.36 0.77 -26.54
C HIS A 65 6.01 1.73 -27.68
N PRO A 66 6.83 2.76 -27.98
CA PRO A 66 6.50 3.82 -28.95
C PRO A 66 6.31 3.31 -30.39
N LYS A 67 6.80 2.10 -30.70
CA LYS A 67 6.64 1.46 -32.02
C LYS A 67 5.33 0.70 -32.18
N MET A 68 4.54 0.54 -31.11
CA MET A 68 3.25 -0.17 -31.16
C MET A 68 2.24 0.60 -32.01
N SER A 69 1.51 -0.09 -32.87
CA SER A 69 0.50 0.54 -33.72
C SER A 69 -0.66 1.11 -32.89
N ARG A 70 -1.32 2.14 -33.41
CA ARG A 70 -2.51 2.75 -32.76
C ARG A 70 -3.63 1.73 -32.56
N GLN A 71 -3.80 0.82 -33.48
CA GLN A 71 -4.82 -0.22 -33.37
C GLN A 71 -4.49 -1.22 -32.27
N GLU A 72 -3.25 -1.69 -32.19
CA GLU A 72 -2.80 -2.61 -31.14
C GLU A 72 -2.93 -1.98 -29.75
N VAL A 73 -2.50 -0.71 -29.58
CA VAL A 73 -2.69 0.03 -28.34
C VAL A 73 -4.17 0.08 -27.95
N ARG A 74 -5.05 0.39 -28.92
CA ARG A 74 -6.49 0.47 -28.67
C ARG A 74 -7.10 -0.87 -28.24
N GLU A 75 -6.70 -1.97 -28.84
CA GLU A 75 -7.20 -3.30 -28.47
C GLU A 75 -6.68 -3.73 -27.09
N ARG A 76 -5.41 -3.46 -26.74
CA ARG A 76 -4.89 -3.69 -25.40
C ARG A 76 -5.62 -2.86 -24.33
N VAL A 77 -5.91 -1.59 -24.61
CA VAL A 77 -6.68 -0.72 -23.72
C VAL A 77 -8.08 -1.28 -23.49
N LYS A 78 -8.79 -1.68 -24.54
CA LYS A 78 -10.13 -2.28 -24.42
C LYS A 78 -10.11 -3.58 -23.59
N ALA A 79 -9.12 -4.46 -23.83
CA ALA A 79 -8.95 -5.68 -23.08
C ALA A 79 -8.68 -5.40 -21.59
N MET A 80 -7.84 -4.40 -21.30
CA MET A 80 -7.57 -3.99 -19.91
C MET A 80 -8.80 -3.36 -19.25
N MET A 81 -9.57 -2.54 -19.97
CA MET A 81 -10.85 -2.00 -19.47
C MET A 81 -11.80 -3.13 -19.04
N LEU A 82 -11.95 -4.17 -19.85
CA LEU A 82 -12.76 -5.34 -19.50
C LEU A 82 -12.25 -6.03 -18.25
N LYS A 83 -10.94 -6.24 -18.12
CA LYS A 83 -10.32 -6.87 -16.94
C LYS A 83 -10.64 -6.13 -15.64
N VAL A 84 -10.70 -4.80 -15.67
CA VAL A 84 -11.03 -3.98 -14.49
C VAL A 84 -12.54 -3.70 -14.34
N GLY A 85 -13.39 -4.33 -15.17
CA GLY A 85 -14.84 -4.18 -15.12
C GLY A 85 -15.35 -2.84 -15.66
N LEU A 86 -14.65 -2.24 -16.64
CA LEU A 86 -15.09 -1.06 -17.38
C LEU A 86 -15.56 -1.45 -18.78
N LEU A 87 -16.62 -0.80 -19.27
CA LEU A 87 -17.15 -1.06 -20.59
C LEU A 87 -16.24 -0.41 -21.67
N PRO A 88 -15.77 -1.17 -22.70
CA PRO A 88 -14.88 -0.65 -23.74
C PRO A 88 -15.45 0.47 -24.61
N ASN A 89 -16.78 0.58 -24.72
CA ASN A 89 -17.44 1.65 -25.46
C ASN A 89 -17.25 3.03 -24.79
N LEU A 90 -16.87 3.07 -23.51
CA LEU A 90 -16.60 4.30 -22.76
C LEU A 90 -15.19 4.85 -22.99
N ILE A 91 -14.37 4.21 -23.83
CA ILE A 91 -12.96 4.54 -24.07
C ILE A 91 -12.71 6.02 -24.45
N ASN A 92 -13.66 6.69 -25.07
CA ASN A 92 -13.56 8.09 -25.51
C ASN A 92 -14.15 9.10 -24.49
N ARG A 93 -14.61 8.64 -23.32
CA ARG A 93 -15.15 9.49 -22.25
C ARG A 93 -14.04 10.11 -21.42
N TYR A 94 -14.36 11.18 -20.69
CA TYR A 94 -13.44 11.90 -19.81
C TYR A 94 -13.62 11.51 -18.35
N PRO A 95 -12.59 11.63 -17.48
CA PRO A 95 -12.65 11.24 -16.07
C PRO A 95 -13.83 11.83 -15.28
N HIS A 96 -14.20 13.08 -15.54
CA HIS A 96 -15.31 13.75 -14.86
C HIS A 96 -16.70 13.15 -15.13
N GLU A 97 -16.82 12.26 -16.11
CA GLU A 97 -18.06 11.54 -16.45
C GLU A 97 -18.20 10.22 -15.66
N PHE A 98 -17.25 9.90 -14.76
CA PHE A 98 -17.19 8.65 -14.02
C PHE A 98 -17.32 8.86 -12.51
N SER A 99 -17.83 7.83 -11.80
CA SER A 99 -17.81 7.80 -10.33
C SER A 99 -16.38 7.62 -9.80
N GLY A 100 -16.16 7.92 -8.51
CA GLY A 100 -14.86 7.73 -7.86
C GLY A 100 -14.34 6.29 -7.98
N GLY A 101 -15.20 5.30 -7.79
CA GLY A 101 -14.84 3.89 -7.95
C GLY A 101 -14.49 3.51 -9.40
N GLN A 102 -15.15 4.10 -10.39
CA GLN A 102 -14.79 3.93 -11.80
C GLN A 102 -13.46 4.60 -12.13
N CYS A 103 -13.21 5.81 -11.60
CA CYS A 103 -11.90 6.47 -11.73
C CYS A 103 -10.77 5.66 -11.10
N GLN A 104 -11.03 5.01 -9.96
CA GLN A 104 -10.06 4.08 -9.36
C GLN A 104 -9.76 2.90 -10.28
N ARG A 105 -10.77 2.30 -10.92
CA ARG A 105 -10.58 1.23 -11.90
C ARG A 105 -9.79 1.69 -13.14
N ILE A 106 -9.94 2.95 -13.58
CA ILE A 106 -9.13 3.55 -14.64
C ILE A 106 -7.66 3.66 -14.18
N GLY A 107 -7.41 4.12 -12.96
CA GLY A 107 -6.07 4.18 -12.36
C GLY A 107 -5.41 2.81 -12.24
N ILE A 108 -6.18 1.78 -11.84
CA ILE A 108 -5.73 0.38 -11.81
C ILE A 108 -5.39 -0.10 -13.23
N ALA A 109 -6.26 0.14 -14.22
CA ALA A 109 -6.03 -0.24 -15.61
C ALA A 109 -4.75 0.40 -16.17
N ARG A 110 -4.51 1.68 -15.87
CA ARG A 110 -3.28 2.40 -16.25
C ARG A 110 -2.04 1.76 -15.66
N ALA A 111 -2.08 1.38 -14.38
CA ALA A 111 -0.95 0.73 -13.71
C ALA A 111 -0.67 -0.68 -14.28
N LEU A 112 -1.72 -1.42 -14.67
CA LEU A 112 -1.62 -2.80 -15.12
C LEU A 112 -1.30 -2.97 -16.60
N ILE A 113 -1.46 -1.92 -17.43
CA ILE A 113 -1.36 -2.03 -18.89
C ILE A 113 0.02 -2.47 -19.40
N LEU A 114 1.08 -2.28 -18.58
CA LEU A 114 2.44 -2.73 -18.83
C LEU A 114 2.71 -4.16 -18.31
N GLU A 115 1.72 -4.80 -17.69
CA GLU A 115 1.87 -6.11 -17.05
C GLU A 115 3.04 -6.14 -16.04
N PRO A 116 3.03 -5.22 -15.03
CA PRO A 116 4.12 -5.10 -14.06
C PRO A 116 4.22 -6.34 -13.18
N LYS A 117 5.37 -6.52 -12.51
CA LYS A 117 5.58 -7.59 -11.52
C LYS A 117 5.17 -7.15 -10.11
N LEU A 118 5.24 -5.86 -9.82
CA LEU A 118 4.90 -5.26 -8.53
C LEU A 118 4.02 -4.03 -8.71
N ILE A 119 2.96 -3.95 -7.91
CA ILE A 119 2.16 -2.73 -7.78
C ILE A 119 2.23 -2.23 -6.34
N ILE A 120 2.53 -0.95 -6.18
CA ILE A 120 2.45 -0.23 -4.92
C ILE A 120 1.11 0.51 -4.89
N CYS A 121 0.23 0.12 -3.98
CA CYS A 121 -1.09 0.72 -3.76
C CYS A 121 -0.99 1.68 -2.58
N ASP A 122 -0.98 2.99 -2.85
CA ASP A 122 -0.91 4.04 -1.84
C ASP A 122 -2.33 4.45 -1.45
N GLU A 123 -2.88 3.84 -0.40
CA GLU A 123 -4.25 4.02 0.11
C GLU A 123 -5.33 3.98 -1.00
N PRO A 124 -5.37 2.93 -1.84
CA PRO A 124 -6.14 2.93 -3.08
C PRO A 124 -7.66 2.95 -2.89
N VAL A 125 -8.13 2.86 -1.65
CA VAL A 125 -9.57 2.78 -1.33
C VAL A 125 -10.04 3.82 -0.30
N SER A 126 -9.14 4.63 0.24
CA SER A 126 -9.45 5.56 1.36
C SER A 126 -10.51 6.63 1.02
N ALA A 127 -10.62 7.03 -0.24
CA ALA A 127 -11.57 8.03 -0.73
C ALA A 127 -12.90 7.44 -1.24
N LEU A 128 -13.13 6.13 -1.04
CA LEU A 128 -14.30 5.42 -1.55
C LEU A 128 -15.23 4.98 -0.43
N ASP A 129 -16.52 4.83 -0.73
CA ASP A 129 -17.46 4.23 0.22
C ASP A 129 -17.21 2.74 0.41
N VAL A 130 -17.64 2.20 1.57
CA VAL A 130 -17.32 0.84 2.03
C VAL A 130 -17.64 -0.24 1.00
N SER A 131 -18.79 -0.12 0.31
CA SER A 131 -19.20 -1.09 -0.70
C SER A 131 -18.29 -1.09 -1.93
N ILE A 132 -17.85 0.07 -2.35
CA ILE A 132 -16.91 0.24 -3.48
C ILE A 132 -15.49 -0.15 -3.07
N GLN A 133 -15.07 0.14 -1.82
CA GLN A 133 -13.81 -0.35 -1.28
C GLN A 133 -13.69 -1.88 -1.43
N ALA A 134 -14.71 -2.62 -0.96
CA ALA A 134 -14.73 -4.08 -1.06
C ALA A 134 -14.60 -4.57 -2.51
N GLN A 135 -15.30 -3.92 -3.46
CA GLN A 135 -15.21 -4.27 -4.88
C GLN A 135 -13.81 -4.04 -5.45
N VAL A 136 -13.14 -2.93 -5.07
CA VAL A 136 -11.78 -2.61 -5.55
C VAL A 136 -10.76 -3.58 -4.95
N VAL A 137 -10.88 -3.92 -3.66
CA VAL A 137 -10.00 -4.90 -2.99
C VAL A 137 -10.15 -6.28 -3.63
N ASN A 138 -11.38 -6.75 -3.85
CA ASN A 138 -11.63 -8.03 -4.52
C ASN A 138 -11.07 -8.03 -5.96
N LEU A 139 -11.22 -6.93 -6.68
CA LEU A 139 -10.64 -6.78 -8.02
C LEU A 139 -9.11 -6.90 -7.98
N LEU A 140 -8.44 -6.23 -7.06
CA LEU A 140 -6.98 -6.30 -6.92
C LEU A 140 -6.51 -7.72 -6.57
N GLN A 141 -7.21 -8.42 -5.69
CA GLN A 141 -6.91 -9.84 -5.38
C GLN A 141 -7.11 -10.76 -6.57
N GLN A 142 -8.18 -10.54 -7.35
CA GLN A 142 -8.42 -11.30 -8.58
C GLN A 142 -7.28 -11.08 -9.58
N LEU A 143 -6.92 -9.82 -9.84
CA LEU A 143 -5.85 -9.45 -10.76
C LEU A 143 -4.47 -9.95 -10.28
N GLN A 144 -4.23 -9.94 -8.95
CA GLN A 144 -3.03 -10.52 -8.35
C GLN A 144 -2.89 -12.01 -8.73
N ARG A 145 -3.95 -12.78 -8.55
CA ARG A 145 -3.95 -14.21 -8.90
C ARG A 145 -3.83 -14.46 -10.40
N GLU A 146 -4.60 -13.73 -11.21
CA GLU A 146 -4.63 -13.92 -12.67
C GLU A 146 -3.33 -13.53 -13.36
N MET A 147 -2.66 -12.50 -12.87
CA MET A 147 -1.46 -11.93 -13.50
C MET A 147 -0.16 -12.31 -12.77
N GLY A 148 -0.22 -13.01 -11.63
CA GLY A 148 0.95 -13.35 -10.83
C GLY A 148 1.66 -12.13 -10.22
N LEU A 149 0.90 -11.08 -9.86
CA LEU A 149 1.44 -9.84 -9.33
C LEU A 149 1.85 -9.95 -7.86
N SER A 150 2.87 -9.19 -7.48
CA SER A 150 3.10 -8.83 -6.08
C SER A 150 2.46 -7.47 -5.78
N LEU A 151 1.88 -7.33 -4.57
CA LEU A 151 1.28 -6.08 -4.11
C LEU A 151 1.99 -5.58 -2.85
N ILE A 152 2.31 -4.29 -2.80
CA ILE A 152 2.57 -3.56 -1.55
C ILE A 152 1.35 -2.67 -1.34
N PHE A 153 0.54 -3.02 -0.33
CA PHE A 153 -0.73 -2.34 -0.06
C PHE A 153 -0.60 -1.49 1.21
N ILE A 154 -0.72 -0.17 1.06
CA ILE A 154 -0.69 0.78 2.18
C ILE A 154 -2.14 1.14 2.50
N ALA A 155 -2.53 0.98 3.76
CA ALA A 155 -3.85 1.35 4.24
C ALA A 155 -3.81 1.70 5.73
N HIS A 156 -4.81 2.47 6.17
CA HIS A 156 -5.09 2.74 7.57
C HIS A 156 -6.29 1.93 8.09
N ASP A 157 -7.07 1.30 7.20
CA ASP A 157 -8.18 0.43 7.56
C ASP A 157 -7.70 -1.01 7.75
N LEU A 158 -7.72 -1.47 8.99
CA LEU A 158 -7.25 -2.80 9.39
C LEU A 158 -8.14 -3.92 8.83
N ALA A 159 -9.43 -3.67 8.57
CA ALA A 159 -10.32 -4.66 7.96
C ALA A 159 -9.92 -4.92 6.50
N VAL A 160 -9.54 -3.88 5.76
CA VAL A 160 -9.01 -4.00 4.40
C VAL A 160 -7.68 -4.75 4.40
N VAL A 161 -6.75 -4.37 5.31
CA VAL A 161 -5.44 -5.05 5.44
C VAL A 161 -5.62 -6.53 5.74
N LYS A 162 -6.54 -6.86 6.67
CA LYS A 162 -6.92 -8.24 7.00
C LYS A 162 -7.27 -9.07 5.77
N HIS A 163 -7.97 -8.47 4.83
CA HIS A 163 -8.55 -9.20 3.70
C HIS A 163 -7.57 -9.43 2.54
N ILE A 164 -6.57 -8.54 2.39
CA ILE A 164 -5.68 -8.56 1.21
C ILE A 164 -4.25 -9.04 1.50
N SER A 165 -3.82 -9.06 2.78
CA SER A 165 -2.40 -9.19 3.11
C SER A 165 -2.00 -10.61 3.50
N ASP A 166 -0.90 -11.11 2.95
CA ASP A 166 -0.20 -12.31 3.43
C ASP A 166 0.74 -11.97 4.59
N ARG A 167 1.35 -10.76 4.53
CA ARG A 167 2.26 -10.22 5.55
C ARG A 167 1.92 -8.77 5.85
N VAL A 168 2.12 -8.37 7.09
CA VAL A 168 1.78 -7.03 7.58
C VAL A 168 3.02 -6.39 8.20
N LEU A 169 3.34 -5.18 7.74
CA LEU A 169 4.31 -4.28 8.37
C LEU A 169 3.55 -3.17 9.09
N VAL A 170 3.64 -3.14 10.40
CA VAL A 170 3.07 -2.05 11.22
C VAL A 170 4.12 -0.95 11.37
N MET A 171 3.70 0.29 11.10
CA MET A 171 4.58 1.47 11.17
C MET A 171 4.04 2.50 12.16
N TYR A 172 4.93 3.13 12.91
CA TYR A 172 4.62 4.26 13.79
C TYR A 172 5.64 5.37 13.60
N LEU A 173 5.19 6.59 13.30
CA LEU A 173 6.05 7.76 13.00
C LEU A 173 7.17 7.46 11.98
N GLY A 174 6.85 6.70 10.93
CA GLY A 174 7.81 6.33 9.88
C GLY A 174 8.77 5.21 10.22
N HIS A 175 8.66 4.61 11.42
CA HIS A 175 9.49 3.47 11.85
C HIS A 175 8.70 2.16 11.80
N ALA A 176 9.34 1.09 11.34
CA ALA A 176 8.81 -0.26 11.44
C ALA A 176 8.80 -0.68 12.91
N VAL A 177 7.63 -1.06 13.44
CA VAL A 177 7.48 -1.48 14.83
C VAL A 177 7.20 -2.97 14.95
N GLU A 178 6.53 -3.56 13.97
CA GLU A 178 6.27 -5.00 13.91
C GLU A 178 6.11 -5.44 12.47
N LEU A 179 6.62 -6.63 12.13
CA LEU A 179 6.50 -7.26 10.82
C LEU A 179 6.22 -8.75 11.02
N GLY A 180 5.20 -9.27 10.37
CA GLY A 180 4.91 -10.69 10.48
C GLY A 180 3.96 -11.19 9.40
N THR A 181 3.64 -12.49 9.46
CA THR A 181 2.51 -13.03 8.72
C THR A 181 1.22 -12.38 9.23
N TYR A 182 0.20 -12.39 8.39
CA TYR A 182 -1.12 -11.91 8.79
C TYR A 182 -1.56 -12.55 10.14
N ASP A 183 -1.46 -13.88 10.24
CA ASP A 183 -1.90 -14.60 11.43
C ASP A 183 -1.17 -14.14 12.70
N GLU A 184 0.15 -13.95 12.63
CA GLU A 184 0.94 -13.53 13.78
C GLU A 184 0.59 -12.11 14.22
N VAL A 185 0.53 -11.15 13.29
CA VAL A 185 0.27 -9.74 13.63
C VAL A 185 -1.16 -9.54 14.14
N TYR A 186 -2.15 -10.27 13.61
CA TYR A 186 -3.55 -10.10 14.03
C TYR A 186 -3.94 -10.90 15.26
N HIS A 187 -3.40 -12.10 15.43
CA HIS A 187 -3.78 -12.98 16.53
C HIS A 187 -2.79 -12.98 17.69
N ASN A 188 -1.51 -12.71 17.43
CA ASN A 188 -0.44 -12.70 18.41
C ASN A 188 0.40 -11.41 18.36
N PRO A 189 -0.22 -10.19 18.37
CA PRO A 189 0.54 -8.95 18.25
C PRO A 189 1.54 -8.79 19.39
N LEU A 190 2.79 -8.47 19.05
CA LEU A 190 3.89 -8.34 20.02
C LEU A 190 4.07 -6.90 20.48
N HIS A 191 4.16 -5.96 19.53
CA HIS A 191 4.41 -4.56 19.88
C HIS A 191 3.19 -3.92 20.57
N PRO A 192 3.36 -3.15 21.67
CA PRO A 192 2.24 -2.53 22.37
C PRO A 192 1.34 -1.64 21.50
N TYR A 193 1.92 -0.96 20.50
CA TYR A 193 1.15 -0.21 19.52
C TYR A 193 0.26 -1.10 18.64
N THR A 194 0.80 -2.23 18.17
CA THR A 194 0.01 -3.20 17.38
C THR A 194 -1.11 -3.79 18.20
N ARG A 195 -0.86 -4.12 19.48
CA ARG A 195 -1.91 -4.61 20.41
C ARG A 195 -3.05 -3.59 20.56
N ALA A 196 -2.70 -2.32 20.72
CA ALA A 196 -3.69 -1.26 20.81
C ALA A 196 -4.49 -1.12 19.49
N LEU A 197 -3.82 -1.16 18.33
CA LEU A 197 -4.49 -1.14 17.03
C LEU A 197 -5.46 -2.32 16.86
N MET A 198 -5.00 -3.56 17.15
CA MET A 198 -5.82 -4.76 17.02
C MET A 198 -7.00 -4.75 18.01
N SER A 199 -6.81 -4.18 19.21
CA SER A 199 -7.89 -4.01 20.17
C SER A 199 -9.01 -3.08 19.69
N ALA A 200 -8.74 -2.19 18.75
CA ALA A 200 -9.70 -1.26 18.18
C ALA A 200 -10.45 -1.81 16.93
N VAL A 201 -10.00 -2.94 16.36
CA VAL A 201 -10.66 -3.55 15.18
C VAL A 201 -12.04 -4.09 15.58
N PRO A 202 -13.14 -3.65 14.96
CA PRO A 202 -14.49 -4.17 15.28
C PRO A 202 -14.60 -5.68 15.05
N ILE A 203 -15.26 -6.38 15.98
CA ILE A 203 -15.55 -7.80 15.85
C ILE A 203 -16.98 -7.94 15.29
N PRO A 204 -17.22 -8.70 14.21
CA PRO A 204 -18.55 -8.85 13.62
C PRO A 204 -19.59 -9.51 14.54
N ASP A 205 -19.17 -10.11 15.65
CA ASP A 205 -20.01 -10.73 16.66
C ASP A 205 -20.37 -9.69 17.75
N PRO A 206 -21.69 -9.32 17.89
CA PRO A 206 -22.14 -8.33 18.87
C PRO A 206 -21.86 -8.69 20.33
N ASP A 207 -21.84 -9.98 20.67
CA ASP A 207 -21.62 -10.43 22.05
C ASP A 207 -20.13 -10.39 22.42
N LEU A 208 -19.27 -10.73 21.47
CA LEU A 208 -17.83 -10.58 21.63
C LEU A 208 -17.41 -9.11 21.63
N GLU A 209 -18.00 -8.27 20.77
CA GLU A 209 -17.69 -6.84 20.71
C GLU A 209 -18.06 -6.11 22.02
N LYS A 210 -19.21 -6.41 22.64
CA LYS A 210 -19.62 -5.81 23.93
C LYS A 210 -18.63 -6.11 25.08
N ASN A 211 -17.99 -7.28 25.06
CA ASN A 211 -17.09 -7.73 26.10
C ASN A 211 -15.60 -7.39 25.81
N LYS A 212 -15.35 -6.74 24.68
CA LYS A 212 -14.00 -6.39 24.22
C LYS A 212 -13.44 -5.21 25.01
N THR A 213 -12.21 -5.37 25.50
CA THR A 213 -11.48 -4.27 26.14
C THR A 213 -10.62 -3.55 25.11
N ILE A 214 -10.96 -2.30 24.81
CA ILE A 214 -10.17 -1.46 23.92
C ILE A 214 -9.00 -0.86 24.70
N GLN A 215 -7.78 -1.05 24.22
CA GLN A 215 -6.58 -0.44 24.80
C GLN A 215 -6.44 1.00 24.31
N LEU A 216 -6.88 1.95 25.10
CA LEU A 216 -6.70 3.37 24.81
C LEU A 216 -5.24 3.77 24.99
N LEU A 217 -4.67 4.41 23.96
CA LEU A 217 -3.34 4.97 24.03
C LEU A 217 -3.41 6.36 24.64
N GLU A 218 -2.80 6.54 25.81
CA GLU A 218 -2.72 7.84 26.48
C GLU A 218 -1.68 8.76 25.82
N GLY A 219 -1.84 10.08 26.05
CA GLY A 219 -0.93 11.10 25.57
C GLY A 219 -1.15 11.53 24.11
N GLU A 220 -0.57 12.66 23.76
CA GLU A 220 -0.65 13.25 22.42
C GLU A 220 0.23 12.49 21.41
N LEU A 221 -0.16 12.55 20.14
CA LEU A 221 0.67 12.01 19.06
C LEU A 221 1.92 12.89 18.89
N PRO A 222 3.13 12.34 19.06
CA PRO A 222 4.35 13.12 18.90
C PRO A 222 4.51 13.62 17.46
N SER A 223 5.17 14.77 17.31
CA SER A 223 5.47 15.32 15.99
C SER A 223 6.47 14.42 15.23
N PRO A 224 6.20 14.07 13.97
CA PRO A 224 7.16 13.34 13.14
C PRO A 224 8.41 14.15 12.79
N ILE A 225 8.36 15.49 12.92
CA ILE A 225 9.52 16.38 12.69
C ILE A 225 10.50 16.31 13.86
N ASN A 226 9.97 16.21 15.10
CA ASN A 226 10.76 16.07 16.32
C ASN A 226 10.33 14.82 17.09
N PRO A 227 10.67 13.62 16.60
CA PRO A 227 10.27 12.38 17.23
C PRO A 227 10.95 12.20 18.59
N PRO A 228 10.32 11.48 19.53
CA PRO A 228 10.93 11.15 20.82
C PRO A 228 12.29 10.45 20.67
N SER A 229 13.23 10.76 21.59
CA SER A 229 14.51 10.05 21.64
C SER A 229 14.31 8.56 21.93
N GLY A 230 15.22 7.71 21.47
CA GLY A 230 15.12 6.27 21.66
C GLY A 230 13.91 5.67 20.94
N CYS A 231 13.09 4.88 21.64
CA CYS A 231 11.86 4.32 21.08
C CYS A 231 10.84 5.42 20.79
N VAL A 232 10.42 5.54 19.53
CA VAL A 232 9.48 6.58 19.10
C VAL A 232 8.08 6.46 19.72
N PHE A 233 7.72 5.25 20.18
CA PHE A 233 6.43 5.00 20.81
C PHE A 233 6.44 5.20 22.33
N ARG A 234 7.60 5.42 23.00
CA ARG A 234 7.76 5.43 24.46
C ARG A 234 6.84 6.39 25.21
N THR A 235 6.46 7.52 24.62
CA THR A 235 5.59 8.52 25.25
C THR A 235 4.13 8.09 25.37
N ARG A 236 3.74 7.04 24.65
CA ARG A 236 2.39 6.47 24.65
C ARG A 236 2.36 4.98 24.98
N CYS A 237 3.53 4.42 25.30
CA CYS A 237 3.68 2.99 25.56
C CYS A 237 3.37 2.67 27.03
N PRO A 238 2.40 1.79 27.35
CA PRO A 238 2.02 1.46 28.73
C PRO A 238 3.12 0.69 29.49
N ILE A 239 4.10 0.12 28.78
CA ILE A 239 5.20 -0.66 29.37
C ILE A 239 6.57 0.03 29.22
N ALA A 240 6.58 1.34 28.90
CA ALA A 240 7.83 2.06 28.69
C ALA A 240 8.68 2.11 29.97
N GLY A 241 9.97 1.93 29.80
CA GLY A 241 10.97 2.07 30.86
C GLY A 241 12.04 3.11 30.50
N PRO A 242 12.94 3.44 31.45
CA PRO A 242 14.02 4.42 31.23
C PRO A 242 14.94 4.11 30.04
N GLU A 243 15.16 2.82 29.75
CA GLU A 243 15.94 2.34 28.61
C GLU A 243 15.31 2.72 27.26
N CYS A 244 13.97 2.77 27.19
CA CYS A 244 13.25 3.15 26.00
C CYS A 244 13.52 4.60 25.56
N ALA A 245 13.98 5.46 26.48
CA ALA A 245 14.37 6.83 26.16
C ALA A 245 15.80 6.93 25.60
N LYS A 246 16.64 5.94 25.92
CA LYS A 246 18.07 5.93 25.57
C LYS A 246 18.38 5.19 24.27
N THR A 247 17.66 4.09 24.04
CA THR A 247 17.97 3.17 22.93
C THR A 247 16.78 3.09 21.99
N ARG A 248 17.04 3.23 20.68
CA ARG A 248 16.06 2.95 19.63
C ARG A 248 16.10 1.45 19.35
N PRO A 249 14.99 0.73 19.56
CA PRO A 249 14.94 -0.67 19.20
C PRO A 249 15.05 -0.85 17.69
N VAL A 250 15.67 -1.93 17.27
CA VAL A 250 15.69 -2.39 15.87
C VAL A 250 14.65 -3.50 15.69
N LEU A 251 14.27 -3.78 14.47
CA LEU A 251 13.35 -4.87 14.16
C LEU A 251 14.10 -6.20 14.26
N GLU A 252 13.81 -6.99 15.27
CA GLU A 252 14.44 -8.28 15.58
C GLU A 252 13.41 -9.41 15.58
N GLY A 253 13.81 -10.61 15.16
CA GLY A 253 12.97 -11.79 15.13
C GLY A 253 13.18 -12.64 13.89
N SER A 254 12.18 -13.46 13.56
CA SER A 254 12.18 -14.35 12.41
C SER A 254 11.49 -13.73 11.20
N PHE A 255 11.60 -14.40 10.03
CA PHE A 255 10.81 -14.05 8.86
C PHE A 255 9.29 -14.10 9.12
N ARG A 256 8.85 -14.96 10.05
CA ARG A 256 7.44 -15.10 10.41
C ARG A 256 6.95 -13.97 11.30
N HIS A 257 7.78 -13.56 12.26
CA HIS A 257 7.42 -12.52 13.22
C HIS A 257 8.65 -11.81 13.74
N ALA A 258 8.69 -10.50 13.62
CA ALA A 258 9.74 -9.62 14.13
C ALA A 258 9.13 -8.38 14.78
N VAL A 259 9.75 -7.89 15.84
CA VAL A 259 9.27 -6.75 16.63
C VAL A 259 10.41 -5.79 16.96
N SER A 260 10.12 -4.49 16.97
CA SER A 260 11.04 -3.43 17.36
C SER A 260 10.69 -2.95 18.79
N CYS A 261 11.04 -3.74 19.80
CA CYS A 261 10.73 -3.44 21.20
C CYS A 261 11.81 -3.98 22.15
N LEU A 262 12.24 -3.16 23.13
CA LEU A 262 13.22 -3.55 24.14
C LEU A 262 12.62 -4.38 25.30
N LYS A 263 11.29 -4.52 25.33
CA LYS A 263 10.53 -5.16 26.44
C LYS A 263 9.84 -6.45 26.02
N VAL A 264 9.87 -6.78 24.75
CA VAL A 264 9.17 -7.95 24.22
C VAL A 264 10.19 -8.78 23.46
N ASP A 265 10.31 -10.04 23.82
CA ASP A 265 11.17 -10.99 23.12
C ASP A 265 10.51 -11.38 21.79
N PRO A 266 11.22 -11.32 20.66
CA PRO A 266 10.73 -11.85 19.40
C PRO A 266 10.59 -13.37 19.50
N LEU A 267 9.50 -13.90 18.97
CA LEU A 267 9.22 -15.35 18.89
C LEU A 267 10.02 -16.02 17.79
#